data_36c11871c65307a72556e7d7b8e73a77
#
_entry.id   36c11871c65307a72556e7d7b8e73a77
#
_cell.length_a   1.000
_cell.length_b   1.000
_cell.length_c   1.000
_cell.angle_alpha   90.00
_cell.angle_beta   90.00
_cell.angle_gamma   90.00
#
_symmetry.space_group_name_H-M   'P 1'
#
loop_
_entity.id
_entity.type
_entity.pdbx_description
1 polymer ?
#
loop_
_entity_poly.entity_id
_entity_poly.type
_entity_poly.pdbx_seq_one_letter_code
_entity_poly.pdbx_strand_id
1 'polypeptide(L)'
;MSASEATNIEVVRKYIDGCNSGDLTDLLSTLAPDVIHYFLPSQFPPIRGADHLARYWRKYKAVLDPVWSIDRIIAQGDEVVSEWSCNWTPKATKARLMLRGSEWYVMRDARIAEVRAYFTYADNGNAELAGFPYGERGYLTL
;
A
#
# COMPACT_ATOMS: atom_id res chain seq x y z
N MET A 1 22.18 -6.25 -2.64
CA MET A 1 20.83 -6.68 -3.05
C MET A 1 20.92 -7.61 -4.24
N SER A 2 20.27 -8.76 -4.18
CA SER A 2 20.25 -9.72 -5.29
C SER A 2 19.35 -9.25 -6.44
N ALA A 3 19.47 -9.90 -7.63
CA ALA A 3 18.62 -9.60 -8.77
C ALA A 3 17.15 -9.91 -8.47
N SER A 4 16.85 -10.98 -7.73
CA SER A 4 15.48 -11.35 -7.34
C SER A 4 14.89 -10.34 -6.35
N GLU A 5 15.68 -9.85 -5.41
CA GLU A 5 15.23 -8.79 -4.49
C GLU A 5 14.92 -7.50 -5.24
N ALA A 6 15.77 -7.11 -6.20
CA ALA A 6 15.49 -5.94 -7.04
C ALA A 6 14.20 -6.12 -7.85
N THR A 7 13.97 -7.29 -8.43
CA THR A 7 12.73 -7.62 -9.15
C THR A 7 11.53 -7.54 -8.22
N ASN A 8 11.62 -8.07 -7.01
CA ASN A 8 10.53 -8.03 -6.03
C ASN A 8 10.17 -6.59 -5.65
N ILE A 9 11.17 -5.73 -5.47
CA ILE A 9 10.93 -4.30 -5.22
C ILE A 9 10.17 -3.66 -6.39
N GLU A 10 10.56 -3.93 -7.63
CA GLU A 10 9.88 -3.38 -8.80
C GLU A 10 8.43 -3.87 -8.91
N VAL A 11 8.17 -5.12 -8.56
CA VAL A 11 6.79 -5.67 -8.53
C VAL A 11 5.96 -4.91 -7.49
N VAL A 12 6.49 -4.66 -6.29
CA VAL A 12 5.78 -3.90 -5.25
C VAL A 12 5.53 -2.47 -5.71
N ARG A 13 6.49 -1.81 -6.35
CA ARG A 13 6.30 -0.46 -6.91
C ARG A 13 5.19 -0.45 -7.95
N LYS A 14 5.18 -1.43 -8.85
CA LYS A 14 4.13 -1.56 -9.86
C LYS A 14 2.76 -1.79 -9.23
N TYR A 15 2.69 -2.58 -8.16
CA TYR A 15 1.46 -2.80 -7.39
C TYR A 15 0.93 -1.48 -6.82
N ILE A 16 1.77 -0.67 -6.21
CA ILE A 16 1.36 0.63 -5.68
C ILE A 16 0.92 1.58 -6.80
N ASP A 17 1.61 1.58 -7.95
CA ASP A 17 1.17 2.33 -9.13
C ASP A 17 -0.23 1.89 -9.58
N GLY A 18 -0.51 0.59 -9.53
CA GLY A 18 -1.83 0.04 -9.82
C GLY A 18 -2.89 0.47 -8.80
N CYS A 19 -2.54 0.56 -7.53
CA CYS A 19 -3.44 1.11 -6.50
C CYS A 19 -3.75 2.59 -6.78
N ASN A 20 -2.77 3.35 -7.24
CA ASN A 20 -2.95 4.77 -7.57
C ASN A 20 -3.79 5.00 -8.82
N SER A 21 -3.64 4.16 -9.82
CA SER A 21 -4.39 4.27 -11.08
C SER A 21 -5.77 3.59 -11.04
N GLY A 22 -5.92 2.56 -10.21
CA GLY A 22 -7.10 1.69 -10.22
C GLY A 22 -7.16 0.73 -11.40
N ASP A 23 -6.05 0.55 -12.13
CA ASP A 23 -6.00 -0.31 -13.31
C ASP A 23 -5.95 -1.80 -12.91
N LEU A 24 -6.99 -2.56 -13.28
CA LEU A 24 -7.10 -3.97 -12.92
C LEU A 24 -5.99 -4.83 -13.53
N THR A 25 -5.63 -4.57 -14.79
CA THR A 25 -4.60 -5.34 -15.48
C THR A 25 -3.25 -5.19 -14.78
N ASP A 26 -2.88 -3.96 -14.44
CA ASP A 26 -1.65 -3.68 -13.71
C ASP A 26 -1.65 -4.33 -12.33
N LEU A 27 -2.73 -4.20 -11.59
CA LEU A 27 -2.87 -4.83 -10.27
C LEU A 27 -2.76 -6.36 -10.37
N LEU A 28 -3.53 -6.98 -11.24
CA LEU A 28 -3.54 -8.44 -11.40
C LEU A 28 -2.18 -8.99 -11.83
N SER A 29 -1.42 -8.23 -12.63
CA SER A 29 -0.08 -8.66 -13.07
C SER A 29 0.93 -8.78 -11.94
N THR A 30 0.69 -8.15 -10.79
CA THR A 30 1.59 -8.14 -9.64
C THR A 30 1.21 -9.14 -8.55
N LEU A 31 0.01 -9.72 -8.60
CA LEU A 31 -0.55 -10.52 -7.51
C LEU A 31 -0.54 -12.00 -7.85
N ALA A 32 -0.17 -12.83 -6.86
CA ALA A 32 -0.41 -14.27 -6.93
C ALA A 32 -1.93 -14.51 -6.88
N PRO A 33 -2.46 -15.53 -7.60
CA PRO A 33 -3.91 -15.78 -7.64
C PRO A 33 -4.56 -15.94 -6.27
N ASP A 34 -3.83 -16.50 -5.30
CA ASP A 34 -4.28 -16.80 -3.94
C ASP A 34 -3.80 -15.79 -2.90
N VAL A 35 -3.41 -14.60 -3.31
CA VAL A 35 -2.92 -13.54 -2.41
C VAL A 35 -3.89 -13.27 -1.27
N ILE A 36 -3.35 -12.98 -0.08
CA ILE A 36 -4.14 -12.54 1.07
C ILE A 36 -3.57 -11.21 1.55
N HIS A 37 -4.45 -10.22 1.71
CA HIS A 37 -4.11 -8.91 2.26
C HIS A 37 -4.70 -8.79 3.66
N TYR A 38 -3.83 -8.67 4.67
CA TYR A 38 -4.19 -8.44 6.05
C TYR A 38 -4.06 -6.98 6.43
N PHE A 39 -4.92 -6.54 7.34
CA PHE A 39 -4.93 -5.15 7.82
C PHE A 39 -4.77 -5.10 9.34
N LEU A 40 -3.95 -4.18 9.80
CA LEU A 40 -3.99 -3.70 11.16
C LEU A 40 -4.34 -2.20 11.09
N PRO A 41 -5.42 -1.71 11.66
CA PRO A 41 -6.25 -2.29 12.75
C PRO A 41 -7.10 -3.51 12.34
N SER A 42 -7.33 -4.38 13.30
CA SER A 42 -7.98 -5.68 13.09
C SER A 42 -9.48 -5.62 12.77
N GLN A 43 -10.12 -4.44 12.86
CA GLN A 43 -11.51 -4.28 12.45
C GLN A 43 -11.72 -4.42 10.93
N PHE A 44 -10.66 -4.34 10.16
CA PHE A 44 -10.72 -4.57 8.71
C PHE A 44 -10.45 -6.06 8.44
N PRO A 45 -11.43 -6.81 7.89
CA PRO A 45 -11.22 -8.22 7.58
C PRO A 45 -10.23 -8.39 6.43
N PRO A 46 -9.50 -9.53 6.38
CA PRO A 46 -8.57 -9.77 5.28
C PRO A 46 -9.31 -9.91 3.95
N ILE A 47 -8.60 -9.53 2.88
CA ILE A 47 -9.09 -9.70 1.51
C ILE A 47 -8.33 -10.87 0.88
N ARG A 48 -9.06 -11.83 0.32
CA ARG A 48 -8.51 -13.05 -0.25
C ARG A 48 -8.71 -13.09 -1.75
N GLY A 49 -7.64 -13.45 -2.46
CA GLY A 49 -7.64 -13.62 -3.90
C GLY A 49 -7.30 -12.36 -4.69
N ALA A 50 -6.59 -12.54 -5.79
CA ALA A 50 -6.10 -11.45 -6.62
C ALA A 50 -7.23 -10.61 -7.23
N ASP A 51 -8.26 -11.27 -7.76
CA ASP A 51 -9.39 -10.58 -8.36
C ASP A 51 -10.14 -9.70 -7.36
N HIS A 52 -10.40 -10.23 -6.17
CA HIS A 52 -11.08 -9.49 -5.10
C HIS A 52 -10.24 -8.29 -4.65
N LEU A 53 -8.93 -8.49 -4.45
CA LEU A 53 -8.04 -7.42 -4.00
C LEU A 53 -7.90 -6.31 -5.07
N ALA A 54 -7.75 -6.68 -6.34
CA ALA A 54 -7.65 -5.71 -7.42
C ALA A 54 -8.93 -4.85 -7.53
N ARG A 55 -10.10 -5.48 -7.45
CA ARG A 55 -11.39 -4.77 -7.49
C ARG A 55 -11.58 -3.89 -6.25
N TYR A 56 -11.09 -4.32 -5.10
CA TYR A 56 -11.12 -3.50 -3.88
C TYR A 56 -10.33 -2.19 -4.07
N TRP A 57 -9.12 -2.25 -4.61
CA TRP A 57 -8.32 -1.05 -4.83
C TRP A 57 -8.92 -0.14 -5.91
N ARG A 58 -9.48 -0.72 -6.96
CA ARG A 58 -10.19 0.08 -7.97
C ARG A 58 -11.36 0.85 -7.37
N LYS A 59 -12.16 0.19 -6.52
CA LYS A 59 -13.28 0.83 -5.83
C LYS A 59 -12.79 1.90 -4.85
N TYR A 60 -11.75 1.60 -4.11
CA TYR A 60 -11.15 2.52 -3.15
C TYR A 60 -10.68 3.79 -3.85
N LYS A 61 -9.99 3.65 -4.99
CA LYS A 61 -9.56 4.77 -5.83
C LYS A 61 -10.74 5.64 -6.29
N ALA A 62 -11.80 5.02 -6.76
CA ALA A 62 -13.00 5.73 -7.24
C ALA A 62 -13.71 6.51 -6.14
N VAL A 63 -13.71 6.00 -4.91
CA VAL A 63 -14.52 6.54 -3.80
C VAL A 63 -13.75 7.55 -2.95
N LEU A 64 -12.50 7.29 -2.64
CA LEU A 64 -11.71 8.06 -1.68
C LEU A 64 -10.53 8.78 -2.31
N ASP A 65 -10.25 8.51 -3.58
CA ASP A 65 -9.15 9.08 -4.34
C ASP A 65 -7.82 9.07 -3.60
N PRO A 66 -7.36 7.92 -3.09
CA PRO A 66 -6.08 7.84 -2.42
C PRO A 66 -4.92 8.00 -3.40
N VAL A 67 -3.84 8.61 -2.91
CA VAL A 67 -2.56 8.67 -3.60
C VAL A 67 -1.49 8.16 -2.64
N TRP A 68 -0.93 6.99 -2.95
CA TRP A 68 0.16 6.38 -2.17
C TRP A 68 1.51 6.77 -2.73
N SER A 69 2.45 6.98 -1.82
CA SER A 69 3.86 7.14 -2.13
C SER A 69 4.67 6.18 -1.28
N ILE A 70 5.59 5.46 -1.90
CA ILE A 70 6.57 4.65 -1.17
C ILE A 70 7.69 5.56 -0.73
N ASP A 71 7.82 5.76 0.57
CA ASP A 71 8.85 6.63 1.15
C ASP A 71 10.15 5.87 1.38
N ARG A 72 10.05 4.60 1.78
CA ARG A 72 11.19 3.69 1.98
C ARG A 72 10.78 2.28 1.55
N ILE A 73 11.73 1.55 0.96
CA ILE A 73 11.50 0.16 0.57
C ILE A 73 12.81 -0.62 0.67
N ILE A 74 12.73 -1.79 1.26
CA ILE A 74 13.85 -2.73 1.38
C ILE A 74 13.37 -4.14 1.05
N ALA A 75 14.28 -5.01 0.65
CA ALA A 75 13.99 -6.41 0.40
C ALA A 75 15.09 -7.30 0.99
N GLN A 76 14.68 -8.48 1.45
CA GLN A 76 15.57 -9.53 1.87
C GLN A 76 14.93 -10.88 1.53
N GLY A 77 15.57 -11.64 0.65
CA GLY A 77 15.02 -12.89 0.17
C GLY A 77 13.66 -12.67 -0.52
N ASP A 78 12.67 -13.42 -0.07
CA ASP A 78 11.30 -13.35 -0.60
C ASP A 78 10.43 -12.33 0.12
N GLU A 79 11.01 -11.49 0.96
CA GLU A 79 10.25 -10.49 1.70
C GLU A 79 10.64 -9.07 1.29
N VAL A 80 9.64 -8.21 1.17
CA VAL A 80 9.79 -6.79 0.90
C VAL A 80 9.07 -6.01 1.98
N VAL A 81 9.68 -4.94 2.46
CA VAL A 81 9.06 -4.04 3.44
C VAL A 81 9.06 -2.63 2.88
N SER A 82 7.93 -1.97 2.97
CA SER A 82 7.80 -0.57 2.60
C SER A 82 7.30 0.27 3.76
N GLU A 83 7.75 1.51 3.79
CA GLU A 83 7.12 2.58 4.55
C GLU A 83 6.45 3.50 3.54
N TRP A 84 5.18 3.82 3.75
CA TRP A 84 4.40 4.55 2.77
C TRP A 84 3.58 5.67 3.40
N SER A 85 3.24 6.63 2.57
CA SER A 85 2.32 7.72 2.88
C SER A 85 1.17 7.68 1.88
N CYS A 86 -0.02 8.05 2.34
CA CYS A 86 -1.21 8.11 1.50
C CYS A 86 -1.99 9.36 1.83
N ASN A 87 -2.25 10.21 0.85
CA ASN A 87 -3.28 11.23 1.03
C ASN A 87 -4.59 10.74 0.41
N TRP A 88 -5.69 11.03 1.06
CA TRP A 88 -7.01 10.52 0.69
C TRP A 88 -8.10 11.50 1.12
N THR A 89 -9.31 11.34 0.57
CA THR A 89 -10.42 12.23 0.82
C THR A 89 -11.57 11.47 1.51
N PRO A 90 -11.81 11.69 2.80
CA PRO A 90 -12.95 11.11 3.49
C PRO A 90 -14.27 11.59 2.87
N LYS A 91 -15.24 10.69 2.77
CA LYS A 91 -16.57 11.02 2.23
C LYS A 91 -17.27 12.12 3.05
N ALA A 92 -17.13 12.08 4.37
CA ALA A 92 -17.87 12.94 5.28
C ALA A 92 -17.41 14.40 5.23
N THR A 93 -16.09 14.63 5.19
CA THR A 93 -15.52 15.98 5.29
C THR A 93 -15.06 16.54 3.96
N LYS A 94 -14.76 15.68 2.99
CA LYS A 94 -14.18 16.02 1.67
C LYS A 94 -12.86 16.79 1.75
N ALA A 95 -12.22 16.84 2.93
CA ALA A 95 -10.91 17.43 3.11
C ALA A 95 -9.83 16.35 3.01
N ARG A 96 -8.75 16.63 2.26
CA ARG A 96 -7.62 15.68 2.13
C ARG A 96 -6.99 15.44 3.50
N LEU A 97 -6.75 14.18 3.84
CA LEU A 97 -6.04 13.76 5.03
C LEU A 97 -4.80 12.95 4.64
N MET A 98 -3.85 12.88 5.57
CA MET A 98 -2.66 12.05 5.44
C MET A 98 -2.79 10.80 6.29
N LEU A 99 -2.48 9.65 5.69
CA LEU A 99 -2.35 8.37 6.36
C LEU A 99 -0.92 7.87 6.15
N ARG A 100 -0.31 7.32 7.18
CA ARG A 100 1.03 6.77 7.12
C ARG A 100 1.00 5.32 7.59
N GLY A 101 1.86 4.49 7.01
CA GLY A 101 1.93 3.11 7.39
C GLY A 101 3.15 2.40 6.86
N SER A 102 3.18 1.12 7.15
CA SER A 102 4.19 0.20 6.65
C SER A 102 3.51 -1.07 6.18
N GLU A 103 4.05 -1.68 5.15
CA GLU A 103 3.55 -2.95 4.64
C GLU A 103 4.67 -3.96 4.50
N TRP A 104 4.34 -5.18 4.85
CA TRP A 104 5.19 -6.33 4.69
C TRP A 104 4.61 -7.21 3.59
N TYR A 105 5.41 -7.49 2.56
CA TYR A 105 5.02 -8.31 1.41
C TYR A 105 5.80 -9.62 1.42
N VAL A 106 5.10 -10.73 1.21
CA VAL A 106 5.74 -12.03 0.95
C VAL A 106 5.59 -12.32 -0.53
N MET A 107 6.72 -12.58 -1.19
CA MET A 107 6.78 -12.78 -2.64
C MET A 107 6.89 -14.26 -2.97
N ARG A 108 6.25 -14.66 -4.06
CA ARG A 108 6.36 -16.00 -4.64
C ARG A 108 6.34 -15.90 -6.17
N ASP A 109 7.38 -16.40 -6.80
CA ASP A 109 7.54 -16.35 -8.26
C ASP A 109 7.37 -14.92 -8.83
N ALA A 110 8.02 -13.96 -8.19
CA ALA A 110 7.97 -12.54 -8.54
C ALA A 110 6.54 -11.96 -8.55
N ARG A 111 5.67 -12.48 -7.67
CA ARG A 111 4.31 -11.97 -7.43
C ARG A 111 4.07 -11.85 -5.93
N ILE A 112 3.20 -10.93 -5.57
CA ILE A 112 2.82 -10.73 -4.16
C ILE A 112 1.86 -11.83 -3.74
N ALA A 113 2.28 -12.66 -2.77
CA ALA A 113 1.47 -13.75 -2.23
C ALA A 113 0.78 -13.39 -0.92
N GLU A 114 1.33 -12.45 -0.17
CA GLU A 114 0.75 -11.99 1.09
C GLU A 114 1.13 -10.52 1.31
N VAL A 115 0.20 -9.76 1.86
CA VAL A 115 0.44 -8.39 2.32
C VAL A 115 -0.04 -8.28 3.77
N ARG A 116 0.79 -7.66 4.62
CA ARG A 116 0.40 -7.26 5.97
C ARG A 116 0.57 -5.75 6.08
N ALA A 117 -0.54 -5.02 6.17
CA ALA A 117 -0.54 -3.57 6.27
C ALA A 117 -0.66 -3.15 7.73
N TYR A 118 0.28 -2.34 8.20
CA TYR A 118 0.33 -1.78 9.55
C TYR A 118 0.15 -0.28 9.48
N PHE A 119 -0.98 0.21 9.97
CA PHE A 119 -1.25 1.64 9.93
C PHE A 119 -2.18 2.05 11.06
N THR A 120 -2.22 3.35 11.35
CA THR A 120 -3.16 3.91 12.31
C THR A 120 -4.17 4.74 11.54
N TYR A 121 -5.44 4.43 11.76
CA TYR A 121 -6.55 5.15 11.16
C TYR A 121 -7.08 6.20 12.13
N ALA A 122 -7.28 7.42 11.62
CA ALA A 122 -7.91 8.51 12.38
C ALA A 122 -9.01 9.14 11.53
N ASP A 123 -10.23 9.17 12.06
CA ASP A 123 -11.40 9.67 11.33
C ASP A 123 -11.33 11.16 10.99
N ASN A 124 -10.64 11.95 11.80
CA ASN A 124 -10.72 13.41 11.78
C ASN A 124 -9.35 14.08 11.79
N GLY A 125 -8.30 13.37 11.44
CA GLY A 125 -6.97 13.94 11.46
C GLY A 125 -5.92 13.06 10.80
N ASN A 126 -4.71 13.55 10.78
CA ASN A 126 -3.57 12.84 10.22
C ASN A 126 -2.96 11.90 11.27
N ALA A 127 -2.66 10.68 10.86
CA ALA A 127 -1.97 9.70 11.70
C ALA A 127 -0.46 9.83 11.47
N GLU A 128 0.17 10.74 12.19
CA GLU A 128 1.58 11.07 12.02
C GLU A 128 2.37 10.93 13.33
N LEU A 129 3.66 10.67 13.20
CA LEU A 129 4.57 10.68 14.33
C LEU A 129 4.82 12.13 14.74
N ALA A 130 4.60 12.43 16.02
CA ALA A 130 4.81 13.77 16.56
C ALA A 130 6.27 14.19 16.45
N GLY A 131 6.51 15.34 15.81
CA GLY A 131 7.86 15.89 15.67
C GLY A 131 8.75 15.24 14.61
N PHE A 132 8.25 14.26 13.88
CA PHE A 132 9.04 13.63 12.82
C PHE A 132 9.12 14.56 11.58
N PRO A 133 10.33 14.82 11.04
CA PRO A 133 10.50 15.78 9.95
C PRO A 133 10.21 15.16 8.58
N TYR A 134 8.95 14.90 8.29
CA TYR A 134 8.54 14.19 7.07
C TYR A 134 9.06 14.85 5.80
N GLY A 135 8.81 16.15 5.61
CA GLY A 135 9.22 16.86 4.40
C GLY A 135 10.72 16.89 4.21
N GLU A 136 11.48 17.13 5.28
CA GLU A 136 12.95 17.17 5.24
C GLU A 136 13.55 15.81 4.89
N ARG A 137 12.85 14.73 5.20
CA ARG A 137 13.28 13.36 4.88
C ARG A 137 12.74 12.85 3.55
N GLY A 138 12.06 13.69 2.79
CA GLY A 138 11.54 13.34 1.47
C GLY A 138 10.27 12.50 1.47
N TYR A 139 9.54 12.47 2.60
CA TYR A 139 8.23 11.82 2.68
C TYR A 139 7.16 12.69 2.02
N LEU A 140 6.12 12.04 1.49
CA LEU A 140 4.97 12.76 0.96
C LEU A 140 4.37 13.66 2.04
N THR A 141 4.05 14.88 1.67
CA THR A 141 3.32 15.84 2.53
C THR A 141 2.09 16.37 1.80
N LEU A 142 1.12 16.89 2.54
CA LEU A 142 -0.05 17.55 1.96
C LEU A 142 0.31 18.95 1.42
#